data_ff911af6eaccd4ab0c5fd9c640ce4c5b
#
_entry.id   ff911af6eaccd4ab0c5fd9c640ce4c5b
#
_cell.length_a   1.000
_cell.length_b   1.000
_cell.length_c   1.000
_cell.angle_alpha   90.00
_cell.angle_beta   90.00
_cell.angle_gamma   90.00
#
_symmetry.space_group_name_H-M   'P 1'
#
loop_
_entity.id
_entity.type
_entity.pdbx_description
1 polymer ?
#
loop_
_entity_poly.entity_id
_entity_poly.type
_entity_poly.pdbx_seq_one_letter_code
_entity_poly.pdbx_strand_id
1 'polypeptide(L)'
;MKNHVKFFAMVLLMATTIAVKAQSTDEIIAKHQAAMGSPEKWAAVKSMVTKNKFNVQGMDIESKTSVLVGKSFRTEIEVMGNKIVTVVDGEGGWMNRPAMMGGTGEPEDMPREQVKMAISQKNIGSPLLIAYKEGAKIELVSKEKVNGADAYLLKVTKANGEDVQVFVSASTGFVVKTIAKMNVQGQSIDAEVSYSNYKAIDGLFFPHTVESPSPMGGGTMAVETTSIEINPNLDASLFAKPKK
;
A
#
# COMPACT_ATOMS: atom_id res chain seq x y z
N MET A 1 -56.15 37.85 54.37
CA MET A 1 -55.91 37.87 52.91
C MET A 1 -54.40 37.59 52.71
N LYS A 2 -54.02 36.37 52.34
CA LYS A 2 -52.63 35.94 52.23
C LYS A 2 -52.28 35.77 50.73
N ASN A 3 -51.37 36.63 50.24
CA ASN A 3 -50.87 36.56 48.87
C ASN A 3 -49.76 35.54 48.79
N HIS A 4 -49.95 34.45 47.99
CA HIS A 4 -48.93 33.51 47.67
C HIS A 4 -48.22 33.96 46.39
N VAL A 5 -46.98 34.47 46.51
CA VAL A 5 -46.08 34.71 45.41
C VAL A 5 -45.43 33.36 45.04
N LYS A 6 -45.77 32.79 43.91
CA LYS A 6 -45.13 31.61 43.35
C LYS A 6 -43.88 32.04 42.61
N PHE A 7 -42.71 31.72 43.17
CA PHE A 7 -41.40 31.90 42.53
C PHE A 7 -41.18 30.78 41.52
N PHE A 8 -41.24 31.10 40.22
CA PHE A 8 -41.00 30.17 39.14
C PHE A 8 -39.49 30.21 38.84
N ALA A 9 -38.73 29.25 39.40
CA ALA A 9 -37.29 29.09 39.05
C ALA A 9 -37.18 28.46 37.68
N MET A 10 -36.88 29.24 36.69
CA MET A 10 -36.60 28.81 35.32
C MET A 10 -35.12 28.30 35.29
N VAL A 11 -34.91 27.00 35.38
CA VAL A 11 -33.61 26.36 35.19
C VAL A 11 -33.31 26.38 33.69
N LEU A 12 -32.46 27.30 33.29
CA LEU A 12 -31.93 27.39 31.92
C LEU A 12 -30.87 26.30 31.73
N LEU A 13 -31.27 25.15 31.17
CA LEU A 13 -30.38 24.05 30.82
C LEU A 13 -29.55 24.49 29.60
N MET A 14 -28.35 25.03 29.82
CA MET A 14 -27.37 25.29 28.74
C MET A 14 -26.88 23.94 28.23
N ALA A 15 -27.51 23.43 27.17
CA ALA A 15 -26.97 22.34 26.39
C ALA A 15 -25.71 22.83 25.64
N THR A 16 -24.55 22.65 26.23
CA THR A 16 -23.26 22.81 25.51
C THR A 16 -23.19 21.71 24.48
N THR A 17 -23.59 22.00 23.24
CA THR A 17 -23.30 21.14 22.09
C THR A 17 -21.78 21.16 21.89
N ILE A 18 -21.12 20.11 22.35
CA ILE A 18 -19.75 19.83 21.93
C ILE A 18 -19.85 19.50 20.45
N ALA A 19 -19.58 20.47 19.58
CA ALA A 19 -19.41 20.22 18.17
C ALA A 19 -18.15 19.34 18.03
N VAL A 20 -18.34 18.03 17.95
CA VAL A 20 -17.31 17.11 17.52
C VAL A 20 -16.97 17.53 16.09
N LYS A 21 -15.86 18.27 15.91
CA LYS A 21 -15.34 18.58 14.59
C LYS A 21 -15.13 17.24 13.87
N ALA A 22 -15.96 16.97 12.86
CA ALA A 22 -15.69 15.86 11.95
C ALA A 22 -14.31 16.10 11.33
N GLN A 23 -13.41 15.13 11.43
CA GLN A 23 -12.07 15.24 10.88
C GLN A 23 -12.17 15.36 9.37
N SER A 24 -11.50 16.33 8.78
CA SER A 24 -11.51 16.54 7.33
C SER A 24 -10.59 15.53 6.62
N THR A 25 -10.81 15.33 5.32
CA THR A 25 -9.92 14.51 4.47
C THR A 25 -8.48 14.99 4.58
N ASP A 26 -8.25 16.31 4.54
CA ASP A 26 -6.91 16.90 4.60
C ASP A 26 -6.22 16.65 5.95
N GLU A 27 -6.97 16.71 7.06
CA GLU A 27 -6.42 16.38 8.39
C GLU A 27 -5.99 14.90 8.49
N ILE A 28 -6.75 13.99 7.87
CA ILE A 28 -6.41 12.57 7.85
C ILE A 28 -5.17 12.34 6.98
N ILE A 29 -5.08 12.97 5.83
CA ILE A 29 -3.91 12.90 4.94
C ILE A 29 -2.67 13.46 5.66
N ALA A 30 -2.77 14.64 6.28
CA ALA A 30 -1.68 15.25 7.03
C ALA A 30 -1.20 14.36 8.19
N LYS A 31 -2.14 13.75 8.93
CA LYS A 31 -1.83 12.79 9.98
C LYS A 31 -1.10 11.56 9.42
N HIS A 32 -1.55 11.03 8.29
CA HIS A 32 -0.91 9.91 7.63
C HIS A 32 0.51 10.28 7.18
N GLN A 33 0.70 11.42 6.55
CA GLN A 33 2.02 11.90 6.12
C GLN A 33 2.97 12.03 7.32
N ALA A 34 2.52 12.63 8.41
CA ALA A 34 3.32 12.75 9.64
C ALA A 34 3.68 11.38 10.24
N ALA A 35 2.74 10.42 10.21
CA ALA A 35 2.97 9.07 10.70
C ALA A 35 3.99 8.29 9.85
N MET A 36 3.97 8.48 8.53
CA MET A 36 4.85 7.75 7.60
C MET A 36 6.28 8.28 7.56
N GLY A 37 6.54 9.45 8.14
CA GLY A 37 7.82 10.18 8.07
C GLY A 37 7.74 11.38 7.15
N SER A 38 8.71 12.31 7.28
CA SER A 38 8.60 13.60 6.61
C SER A 38 8.63 13.49 5.08
N PRO A 39 7.89 14.35 4.37
CA PRO A 39 7.87 14.38 2.89
C PRO A 39 9.27 14.55 2.29
N GLU A 40 10.17 15.33 2.95
CA GLU A 40 11.53 15.57 2.50
C GLU A 40 12.34 14.27 2.53
N LYS A 41 12.19 13.45 3.57
CA LYS A 41 12.85 12.14 3.67
C LYS A 41 12.36 11.21 2.57
N TRP A 42 11.04 11.14 2.31
CA TRP A 42 10.49 10.37 1.20
C TRP A 42 11.01 10.86 -0.16
N ALA A 43 11.13 12.16 -0.38
CA ALA A 43 11.67 12.74 -1.61
C ALA A 43 13.18 12.46 -1.79
N ALA A 44 13.91 12.25 -0.71
CA ALA A 44 15.33 11.92 -0.72
C ALA A 44 15.62 10.46 -1.09
N VAL A 45 14.62 9.57 -1.04
CA VAL A 45 14.80 8.15 -1.44
C VAL A 45 14.89 8.05 -2.95
N LYS A 46 16.04 7.59 -3.44
CA LYS A 46 16.33 7.39 -4.87
C LYS A 46 16.32 5.93 -5.28
N SER A 47 16.65 5.06 -4.33
CA SER A 47 16.66 3.61 -4.51
C SER A 47 16.24 2.91 -3.24
N MET A 48 15.76 1.69 -3.37
CA MET A 48 15.40 0.85 -2.24
C MET A 48 15.61 -0.63 -2.60
N VAL A 49 16.08 -1.41 -1.65
CA VAL A 49 16.09 -2.87 -1.73
C VAL A 49 15.28 -3.43 -0.58
N THR A 50 14.33 -4.29 -0.88
CA THR A 50 13.56 -5.04 0.11
C THR A 50 13.80 -6.53 -0.04
N LYS A 51 13.90 -7.25 1.06
CA LYS A 51 13.84 -8.70 1.10
C LYS A 51 12.58 -9.12 1.83
N ASN A 52 11.89 -10.07 1.27
CA ASN A 52 10.63 -10.57 1.84
C ASN A 52 10.68 -12.09 1.94
N LYS A 53 9.87 -12.60 2.86
CA LYS A 53 9.62 -14.01 3.07
C LYS A 53 8.12 -14.27 3.07
N PHE A 54 7.67 -15.32 2.43
CA PHE A 54 6.27 -15.73 2.42
C PHE A 54 6.18 -17.24 2.22
N ASN A 55 5.06 -17.82 2.65
CA ASN A 55 4.83 -19.26 2.54
C ASN A 55 3.75 -19.52 1.48
N VAL A 56 4.06 -20.44 0.58
CA VAL A 56 3.11 -20.93 -0.43
C VAL A 56 3.04 -22.46 -0.32
N GLN A 57 1.89 -22.97 0.07
CA GLN A 57 1.64 -24.42 0.19
C GLN A 57 2.68 -25.16 1.05
N GLY A 58 3.12 -24.53 2.16
CA GLY A 58 4.10 -25.11 3.07
C GLY A 58 5.56 -24.87 2.67
N MET A 59 5.84 -24.24 1.53
CA MET A 59 7.19 -23.87 1.09
C MET A 59 7.50 -22.43 1.48
N ASP A 60 8.60 -22.21 2.16
CA ASP A 60 9.12 -20.87 2.43
C ASP A 60 9.82 -20.35 1.17
N ILE A 61 9.39 -19.19 0.71
CA ILE A 61 9.87 -18.53 -0.49
C ILE A 61 10.48 -17.18 -0.07
N GLU A 62 11.65 -16.89 -0.62
CA GLU A 62 12.28 -15.59 -0.45
C GLU A 62 12.19 -14.77 -1.74
N SER A 63 11.99 -13.48 -1.60
CA SER A 63 12.06 -12.54 -2.71
C SER A 63 12.93 -11.35 -2.37
N LYS A 64 13.56 -10.80 -3.41
CA LYS A 64 14.30 -9.55 -3.35
C LYS A 64 13.76 -8.59 -4.40
N THR A 65 13.37 -7.40 -3.97
CA THR A 65 12.94 -6.33 -4.88
C THR A 65 13.93 -5.18 -4.79
N SER A 66 14.46 -4.77 -5.93
CA SER A 66 15.34 -3.61 -6.09
C SER A 66 14.60 -2.54 -6.91
N VAL A 67 14.56 -1.31 -6.42
CA VAL A 67 13.82 -0.20 -7.03
C VAL A 67 14.73 0.99 -7.24
N LEU A 68 14.77 1.52 -8.47
CA LEU A 68 15.16 2.90 -8.76
C LEU A 68 13.88 3.72 -8.84
N VAL A 69 13.65 4.58 -7.86
CA VAL A 69 12.35 5.23 -7.62
C VAL A 69 11.86 6.00 -8.85
N GLY A 70 10.66 5.66 -9.29
CA GLY A 70 10.00 6.25 -10.45
C GLY A 70 10.58 5.80 -11.80
N LYS A 71 11.66 5.00 -11.83
CA LYS A 71 12.33 4.56 -13.06
C LYS A 71 12.17 3.08 -13.33
N SER A 72 12.68 2.26 -12.43
CA SER A 72 12.81 0.83 -12.68
C SER A 72 12.58 0.03 -11.42
N PHE A 73 12.07 -1.19 -11.56
CA PHE A 73 12.12 -2.17 -10.50
C PHE A 73 12.54 -3.54 -11.05
N ARG A 74 13.13 -4.34 -10.17
CA ARG A 74 13.49 -5.73 -10.40
C ARG A 74 13.09 -6.56 -9.20
N THR A 75 12.28 -7.59 -9.42
CA THR A 75 11.95 -8.59 -8.41
C THR A 75 12.56 -9.93 -8.78
N GLU A 76 13.24 -10.53 -7.83
CA GLU A 76 13.79 -11.88 -7.91
C GLU A 76 13.10 -12.74 -6.85
N ILE A 77 12.57 -13.88 -7.27
CA ILE A 77 11.94 -14.88 -6.41
C ILE A 77 12.67 -16.19 -6.64
N GLU A 78 13.09 -16.85 -5.57
CA GLU A 78 13.73 -18.16 -5.66
C GLU A 78 12.78 -19.24 -5.16
N VAL A 79 12.45 -20.20 -6.02
CA VAL A 79 11.57 -21.32 -5.74
C VAL A 79 12.26 -22.61 -6.15
N MET A 80 12.50 -23.53 -5.20
CA MET A 80 13.14 -24.83 -5.48
C MET A 80 14.44 -24.71 -6.26
N GLY A 81 15.28 -23.73 -5.93
CA GLY A 81 16.56 -23.47 -6.61
C GLY A 81 16.43 -22.84 -8.00
N ASN A 82 15.24 -22.50 -8.42
CA ASN A 82 14.98 -21.79 -9.68
C ASN A 82 14.67 -20.32 -9.42
N LYS A 83 15.29 -19.45 -10.19
CA LYS A 83 15.10 -18.00 -10.07
C LYS A 83 14.08 -17.49 -11.10
N ILE A 84 13.04 -16.84 -10.60
CA ILE A 84 12.09 -16.06 -11.40
C ILE A 84 12.52 -14.60 -11.29
N VAL A 85 12.67 -13.95 -12.42
CA VAL A 85 13.04 -12.52 -12.49
C VAL A 85 11.97 -11.76 -13.24
N THR A 86 11.53 -10.65 -12.67
CA THR A 86 10.63 -9.70 -13.33
C THR A 86 11.25 -8.31 -13.24
N VAL A 87 11.36 -7.64 -14.36
CA VAL A 87 11.92 -6.28 -14.44
C VAL A 87 10.98 -5.39 -15.24
N VAL A 88 10.74 -4.18 -14.73
CA VAL A 88 10.21 -3.06 -15.52
C VAL A 88 11.23 -1.94 -15.49
N ASP A 89 11.57 -1.44 -16.67
CA ASP A 89 12.51 -0.33 -16.86
C ASP A 89 11.90 0.68 -17.83
N GLY A 90 11.72 1.90 -17.37
CA GLY A 90 10.96 2.91 -18.11
C GLY A 90 9.51 2.45 -18.38
N GLU A 91 9.19 2.31 -19.67
CA GLU A 91 7.87 1.85 -20.16
C GLU A 91 7.90 0.41 -20.72
N GLY A 92 9.05 -0.25 -20.63
CA GLY A 92 9.26 -1.63 -21.04
C GLY A 92 9.46 -2.56 -19.85
N GLY A 93 9.58 -3.84 -20.14
CA GLY A 93 9.89 -4.84 -19.13
C GLY A 93 10.27 -6.17 -19.75
N TRP A 94 10.94 -6.98 -18.96
CA TRP A 94 11.28 -8.34 -19.30
C TRP A 94 11.13 -9.27 -18.09
N MET A 95 10.98 -10.56 -18.36
CA MET A 95 10.92 -11.57 -17.33
C MET A 95 11.73 -12.79 -17.75
N ASN A 96 12.22 -13.51 -16.74
CA ASN A 96 12.76 -14.85 -16.92
C ASN A 96 11.98 -15.80 -16.00
N ARG A 97 11.39 -16.82 -16.58
CA ARG A 97 10.70 -17.90 -15.85
C ARG A 97 11.26 -19.24 -16.29
N PRO A 98 11.53 -20.14 -15.34
CA PRO A 98 11.92 -21.51 -15.66
C PRO A 98 10.88 -22.24 -16.53
N ALA A 99 11.32 -23.17 -17.38
CA ALA A 99 10.41 -23.93 -18.25
C ALA A 99 9.32 -24.68 -17.46
N MET A 100 9.66 -25.22 -16.29
CA MET A 100 8.73 -25.89 -15.38
C MET A 100 7.61 -24.98 -14.84
N MET A 101 7.78 -23.65 -14.96
CA MET A 101 6.80 -22.62 -14.56
C MET A 101 6.18 -21.90 -15.77
N GLY A 102 6.22 -22.54 -16.94
CA GLY A 102 5.63 -22.02 -18.18
C GLY A 102 6.42 -20.91 -18.85
N GLY A 103 7.71 -20.75 -18.53
CA GLY A 103 8.63 -19.89 -19.26
C GLY A 103 9.51 -20.67 -20.23
N THR A 104 10.46 -20.00 -20.86
CA THR A 104 11.49 -20.64 -21.73
C THR A 104 12.79 -20.92 -20.98
N GLY A 105 12.97 -20.38 -19.79
CA GLY A 105 14.24 -20.34 -19.06
C GLY A 105 15.15 -19.19 -19.51
N GLU A 106 14.75 -18.43 -20.52
CA GLU A 106 15.49 -17.29 -21.08
C GLU A 106 14.76 -15.98 -20.80
N PRO A 107 15.46 -14.82 -20.83
CA PRO A 107 14.84 -13.51 -20.70
C PRO A 107 13.91 -13.21 -21.89
N GLU A 108 12.64 -12.99 -21.61
CA GLU A 108 11.59 -12.66 -22.60
C GLU A 108 11.03 -11.27 -22.32
N ASP A 109 10.62 -10.56 -23.38
CA ASP A 109 9.96 -9.27 -23.24
C ASP A 109 8.56 -9.46 -22.62
N MET A 110 8.20 -8.60 -21.71
CA MET A 110 6.87 -8.59 -21.11
C MET A 110 5.84 -8.00 -22.08
N PRO A 111 4.65 -8.61 -22.19
CA PRO A 111 3.52 -7.99 -22.87
C PRO A 111 3.19 -6.62 -22.27
N ARG A 112 2.83 -5.64 -23.10
CA ARG A 112 2.53 -4.27 -22.65
C ARG A 112 1.51 -4.19 -21.51
N GLU A 113 0.49 -5.04 -21.55
CA GLU A 113 -0.54 -5.06 -20.49
C GLU A 113 0.04 -5.52 -19.15
N GLN A 114 0.98 -6.47 -19.14
CA GLN A 114 1.67 -6.89 -17.92
C GLN A 114 2.60 -5.79 -17.40
N VAL A 115 3.29 -5.06 -18.28
CA VAL A 115 4.10 -3.90 -17.88
C VAL A 115 3.21 -2.84 -17.23
N LYS A 116 2.05 -2.51 -17.80
CA LYS A 116 1.10 -1.53 -17.21
C LYS A 116 0.64 -1.92 -15.82
N MET A 117 0.35 -3.21 -15.60
CA MET A 117 -0.05 -3.71 -14.26
C MET A 117 1.10 -3.62 -13.24
N ALA A 118 2.33 -3.82 -13.69
CA ALA A 118 3.50 -3.86 -12.82
C ALA A 118 4.17 -2.49 -12.62
N ILE A 119 3.88 -1.50 -13.46
CA ILE A 119 4.61 -0.21 -13.52
C ILE A 119 4.54 0.59 -12.21
N SER A 120 3.48 0.43 -11.44
CA SER A 120 3.31 1.08 -10.13
C SER A 120 4.34 0.62 -9.08
N GLN A 121 4.94 -0.55 -9.27
CA GLN A 121 5.98 -1.09 -8.37
C GLN A 121 7.30 -0.29 -8.40
N LYS A 122 7.47 0.61 -9.37
CA LYS A 122 8.57 1.60 -9.37
C LYS A 122 8.41 2.67 -8.29
N ASN A 123 7.22 2.85 -7.76
CA ASN A 123 6.91 3.82 -6.72
C ASN A 123 7.07 3.17 -5.35
N ILE A 124 7.52 3.97 -4.39
CA ILE A 124 7.69 3.55 -3.00
C ILE A 124 6.82 4.41 -2.08
N GLY A 125 6.42 3.84 -0.97
CA GLY A 125 5.57 4.48 0.03
C GLY A 125 4.26 3.73 0.26
N SER A 126 3.41 4.29 1.11
CA SER A 126 2.08 3.72 1.31
C SER A 126 1.17 3.99 0.10
N PRO A 127 0.12 3.18 -0.10
CA PRO A 127 -0.86 3.41 -1.16
C PRO A 127 -1.44 4.83 -1.14
N LEU A 128 -1.69 5.39 0.04
CA LEU A 128 -2.25 6.74 0.19
C LEU A 128 -1.23 7.83 -0.17
N LEU A 129 0.06 7.67 0.24
CA LEU A 129 1.11 8.62 -0.13
C LEU A 129 1.34 8.65 -1.65
N ILE A 130 1.37 7.49 -2.29
CA ILE A 130 1.53 7.37 -3.73
C ILE A 130 0.36 8.04 -4.44
N ALA A 131 -0.87 7.71 -4.08
CA ALA A 131 -2.07 8.27 -4.68
C ALA A 131 -2.15 9.80 -4.51
N TYR A 132 -1.83 10.30 -3.31
CA TYR A 132 -1.78 11.75 -3.05
C TYR A 132 -0.74 12.46 -3.93
N LYS A 133 0.45 11.89 -4.05
CA LYS A 133 1.53 12.43 -4.90
C LYS A 133 1.17 12.42 -6.38
N GLU A 134 0.40 11.42 -6.82
CA GLU A 134 -0.09 11.30 -8.21
C GLU A 134 -1.33 12.17 -8.49
N GLY A 135 -1.82 12.94 -7.52
CA GLY A 135 -2.96 13.85 -7.67
C GLY A 135 -4.31 13.13 -7.74
N ALA A 136 -4.43 11.93 -7.16
CA ALA A 136 -5.70 11.24 -7.07
C ALA A 136 -6.73 12.05 -6.26
N LYS A 137 -8.01 11.95 -6.63
CA LYS A 137 -9.10 12.50 -5.83
C LYS A 137 -9.29 11.63 -4.60
N ILE A 138 -9.24 12.25 -3.41
CA ILE A 138 -9.37 11.55 -2.13
C ILE A 138 -10.54 12.15 -1.35
N GLU A 139 -11.47 11.31 -0.91
CA GLU A 139 -12.68 11.71 -0.21
C GLU A 139 -12.87 10.86 1.05
N LEU A 140 -13.17 11.50 2.18
CA LEU A 140 -13.58 10.79 3.40
C LEU A 140 -15.01 10.27 3.21
N VAL A 141 -15.20 8.96 3.38
CA VAL A 141 -16.51 8.29 3.26
C VAL A 141 -17.13 8.09 4.63
N SER A 142 -16.39 7.47 5.56
CA SER A 142 -16.90 7.10 6.87
C SER A 142 -15.77 6.87 7.87
N LYS A 143 -16.17 6.61 9.10
CA LYS A 143 -15.30 6.06 10.15
C LYS A 143 -15.84 4.68 10.52
N GLU A 144 -15.00 3.66 10.46
CA GLU A 144 -15.36 2.27 10.61
C GLU A 144 -14.44 1.53 11.57
N LYS A 145 -14.75 0.29 11.87
CA LYS A 145 -13.88 -0.59 12.65
C LYS A 145 -13.14 -1.55 11.73
N VAL A 146 -11.81 -1.56 11.84
CA VAL A 146 -10.93 -2.55 11.21
C VAL A 146 -10.24 -3.32 12.33
N ASN A 147 -10.47 -4.63 12.42
CA ASN A 147 -9.95 -5.48 13.50
C ASN A 147 -10.23 -4.91 14.90
N GLY A 148 -11.44 -4.35 15.11
CA GLY A 148 -11.87 -3.76 16.38
C GLY A 148 -11.37 -2.34 16.67
N ALA A 149 -10.44 -1.79 15.89
CA ALA A 149 -9.92 -0.45 16.04
C ALA A 149 -10.57 0.54 15.06
N ASP A 150 -10.68 1.81 15.47
CA ASP A 150 -11.25 2.85 14.63
C ASP A 150 -10.33 3.19 13.45
N ALA A 151 -10.89 3.25 12.25
CA ALA A 151 -10.23 3.65 11.03
C ALA A 151 -11.09 4.60 10.19
N TYR A 152 -10.49 5.51 9.46
CA TYR A 152 -11.15 6.35 8.47
C TYR A 152 -11.14 5.63 7.12
N LEU A 153 -12.31 5.46 6.52
CA LEU A 153 -12.44 4.98 5.15
C LEU A 153 -12.34 6.17 4.20
N LEU A 154 -11.31 6.14 3.38
CA LEU A 154 -11.10 7.08 2.29
C LEU A 154 -11.41 6.38 0.95
N LYS A 155 -12.14 7.06 0.08
CA LYS A 155 -12.27 6.69 -1.32
C LYS A 155 -11.18 7.43 -2.11
N VAL A 156 -10.34 6.67 -2.80
CA VAL A 156 -9.27 7.18 -3.66
C VAL A 156 -9.62 6.87 -5.11
N THR A 157 -9.88 7.91 -5.91
CA THR A 157 -10.13 7.77 -7.35
C THR A 157 -8.86 8.15 -8.11
N LYS A 158 -8.24 7.17 -8.76
CA LYS A 158 -7.02 7.37 -9.56
C LYS A 158 -7.32 8.08 -10.88
N ALA A 159 -6.30 8.60 -11.55
CA ALA A 159 -6.42 9.29 -12.83
C ALA A 159 -7.05 8.41 -13.95
N ASN A 160 -6.89 7.10 -13.89
CA ASN A 160 -7.50 6.15 -14.83
C ASN A 160 -8.97 5.81 -14.50
N GLY A 161 -9.55 6.43 -13.47
CA GLY A 161 -10.93 6.21 -13.03
C GLY A 161 -11.11 5.01 -12.08
N GLU A 162 -10.04 4.30 -11.71
CA GLU A 162 -10.13 3.24 -10.71
C GLU A 162 -10.34 3.79 -9.31
N ASP A 163 -11.31 3.21 -8.60
CA ASP A 163 -11.58 3.49 -7.20
C ASP A 163 -10.88 2.47 -6.30
N VAL A 164 -10.20 2.97 -5.28
CA VAL A 164 -9.60 2.17 -4.20
C VAL A 164 -10.13 2.68 -2.87
N GLN A 165 -10.57 1.78 -2.01
CA GLN A 165 -10.88 2.10 -0.62
C GLN A 165 -9.60 1.98 0.20
N VAL A 166 -9.29 3.01 1.00
CA VAL A 166 -8.10 3.07 1.85
C VAL A 166 -8.54 3.32 3.29
N PHE A 167 -8.19 2.42 4.18
CA PHE A 167 -8.51 2.53 5.60
C PHE A 167 -7.28 3.02 6.37
N VAL A 168 -7.43 4.19 7.01
CA VAL A 168 -6.37 4.82 7.80
C VAL A 168 -6.71 4.73 9.28
N SER A 169 -5.84 4.13 10.07
CA SER A 169 -6.01 4.01 11.53
C SER A 169 -6.21 5.38 12.18
N ALA A 170 -7.31 5.54 12.91
CA ALA A 170 -7.62 6.78 13.60
C ALA A 170 -6.62 7.07 14.73
N SER A 171 -6.00 6.07 15.33
CA SER A 171 -5.00 6.24 16.39
C SER A 171 -3.60 6.53 15.85
N THR A 172 -3.10 5.71 14.93
CA THR A 172 -1.71 5.78 14.46
C THR A 172 -1.50 6.60 13.19
N GLY A 173 -2.53 6.77 12.36
CA GLY A 173 -2.42 7.40 11.04
C GLY A 173 -1.86 6.47 9.95
N PHE A 174 -1.51 5.22 10.25
CA PHE A 174 -1.06 4.27 9.23
C PHE A 174 -2.22 3.74 8.40
N VAL A 175 -1.98 3.42 7.13
CA VAL A 175 -2.90 2.61 6.32
C VAL A 175 -2.91 1.20 6.92
N VAL A 176 -4.09 0.68 7.23
CA VAL A 176 -4.25 -0.66 7.81
C VAL A 176 -4.88 -1.64 6.83
N LYS A 177 -5.60 -1.13 5.83
CA LYS A 177 -6.27 -1.95 4.82
C LYS A 177 -6.51 -1.15 3.54
N THR A 178 -6.48 -1.83 2.41
CA THR A 178 -7.02 -1.33 1.14
C THR A 178 -7.93 -2.37 0.52
N ILE A 179 -8.94 -1.91 -0.23
CA ILE A 179 -9.81 -2.77 -1.05
C ILE A 179 -9.87 -2.17 -2.45
N ALA A 180 -9.53 -2.98 -3.44
CA ALA A 180 -9.61 -2.60 -4.84
C ALA A 180 -10.36 -3.66 -5.64
N LYS A 181 -11.05 -3.25 -6.69
CA LYS A 181 -11.67 -4.19 -7.60
C LYS A 181 -10.61 -4.80 -8.52
N MET A 182 -10.57 -6.13 -8.58
CA MET A 182 -9.75 -6.88 -9.53
C MET A 182 -10.62 -7.68 -10.47
N ASN A 183 -10.24 -7.72 -11.74
CA ASN A 183 -10.88 -8.61 -12.69
C ASN A 183 -10.09 -9.93 -12.76
N VAL A 184 -10.71 -11.01 -12.30
CA VAL A 184 -10.14 -12.36 -12.36
C VAL A 184 -11.04 -13.21 -13.26
N GLN A 185 -10.53 -13.63 -14.40
CA GLN A 185 -11.27 -14.46 -15.38
C GLN A 185 -12.63 -13.87 -15.81
N GLY A 186 -12.69 -12.53 -15.94
CA GLY A 186 -13.92 -11.82 -16.33
C GLY A 186 -14.89 -11.51 -15.18
N GLN A 187 -14.57 -11.95 -13.96
CA GLN A 187 -15.34 -11.61 -12.76
C GLN A 187 -14.64 -10.50 -11.96
N SER A 188 -15.42 -9.49 -11.56
CA SER A 188 -14.92 -8.45 -10.66
C SER A 188 -14.99 -8.93 -9.21
N ILE A 189 -13.85 -9.05 -8.56
CA ILE A 189 -13.74 -9.41 -7.14
C ILE A 189 -13.12 -8.26 -6.35
N ASP A 190 -13.45 -8.16 -5.08
CA ASP A 190 -12.78 -7.23 -4.17
C ASP A 190 -11.49 -7.88 -3.65
N ALA A 191 -10.36 -7.26 -3.98
CA ALA A 191 -9.05 -7.65 -3.48
C ALA A 191 -8.74 -6.82 -2.22
N GLU A 192 -8.81 -7.47 -1.07
CA GLU A 192 -8.44 -6.86 0.21
C GLU A 192 -6.96 -7.09 0.49
N VAL A 193 -6.24 -6.02 0.85
CA VAL A 193 -4.85 -6.06 1.30
C VAL A 193 -4.74 -5.41 2.66
N SER A 194 -4.20 -6.13 3.64
CA SER A 194 -3.98 -5.64 5.00
C SER A 194 -2.51 -5.32 5.24
N TYR A 195 -2.25 -4.27 6.04
CA TYR A 195 -0.91 -3.78 6.35
C TYR A 195 -0.74 -3.71 7.86
N SER A 196 0.33 -4.29 8.38
CA SER A 196 0.61 -4.32 9.81
C SER A 196 2.11 -4.33 10.11
N ASN A 197 2.47 -4.37 11.41
CA ASN A 197 3.84 -4.46 11.88
C ASN A 197 4.73 -3.34 11.31
N TYR A 198 4.25 -2.09 11.39
CA TYR A 198 5.01 -0.93 10.93
C TYR A 198 6.28 -0.72 11.74
N LYS A 199 7.43 -0.60 11.05
CA LYS A 199 8.73 -0.30 11.66
C LYS A 199 9.39 0.88 10.98
N ALA A 200 10.18 1.61 11.74
CA ALA A 200 10.96 2.74 11.26
C ALA A 200 12.29 2.28 10.68
N ILE A 201 12.61 2.75 9.47
CA ILE A 201 13.93 2.63 8.82
C ILE A 201 14.34 4.04 8.42
N ASP A 202 15.42 4.57 8.97
CA ASP A 202 15.92 5.92 8.73
C ASP A 202 14.88 7.05 8.96
N GLY A 203 13.88 6.76 9.85
CA GLY A 203 12.78 7.68 10.16
C GLY A 203 11.67 7.72 9.13
N LEU A 204 11.60 6.76 8.22
CA LEU A 204 10.47 6.42 7.37
C LEU A 204 9.82 5.13 7.88
N PHE A 205 8.49 5.04 7.82
CA PHE A 205 7.77 3.87 8.32
C PHE A 205 7.31 2.97 7.17
N PHE A 206 7.53 1.67 7.33
CA PHE A 206 7.15 0.65 6.37
C PHE A 206 6.38 -0.48 7.06
N PRO A 207 5.29 -1.00 6.46
CA PRO A 207 4.67 -2.22 6.95
C PRO A 207 5.64 -3.39 6.74
N HIS A 208 5.83 -4.21 7.77
CA HIS A 208 6.66 -5.41 7.68
C HIS A 208 5.83 -6.68 7.49
N THR A 209 4.50 -6.55 7.55
CA THR A 209 3.58 -7.64 7.23
C THR A 209 2.51 -7.09 6.30
N VAL A 210 2.37 -7.71 5.14
CA VAL A 210 1.34 -7.41 4.15
C VAL A 210 0.61 -8.70 3.84
N GLU A 211 -0.72 -8.71 4.07
CA GLU A 211 -1.57 -9.84 3.73
C GLU A 211 -2.42 -9.49 2.51
N SER A 212 -2.45 -10.35 1.53
CA SER A 212 -3.19 -10.17 0.28
C SER A 212 -3.84 -11.47 -0.17
N PRO A 213 -4.83 -11.44 -1.08
CA PRO A 213 -5.31 -12.66 -1.71
C PRO A 213 -4.17 -13.46 -2.33
N SER A 214 -4.18 -14.76 -2.12
CA SER A 214 -3.18 -15.64 -2.73
C SER A 214 -3.34 -15.67 -4.25
N PRO A 215 -2.27 -15.46 -5.04
CA PRO A 215 -2.33 -15.53 -6.49
C PRO A 215 -2.65 -16.94 -7.02
N MET A 216 -2.51 -17.96 -6.17
CA MET A 216 -2.83 -19.34 -6.49
C MET A 216 -4.27 -19.75 -6.07
N GLY A 217 -5.05 -18.78 -5.53
CA GLY A 217 -6.39 -19.03 -4.99
C GLY A 217 -6.36 -19.64 -3.58
N GLY A 218 -7.53 -19.75 -2.96
CA GLY A 218 -7.69 -20.51 -1.70
C GLY A 218 -7.27 -19.79 -0.42
N GLY A 219 -7.37 -18.45 -0.35
CA GLY A 219 -7.14 -17.72 0.90
C GLY A 219 -6.22 -16.51 0.77
N THR A 220 -5.63 -16.11 1.87
CA THR A 220 -4.68 -14.99 1.96
C THR A 220 -3.24 -15.50 2.05
N MET A 221 -2.31 -14.72 1.54
CA MET A 221 -0.87 -14.93 1.67
C MET A 221 -0.29 -13.76 2.46
N ALA A 222 0.41 -14.07 3.54
CA ALA A 222 1.18 -13.10 4.31
C ALA A 222 2.60 -12.99 3.76
N VAL A 223 3.01 -11.78 3.42
CA VAL A 223 4.38 -11.44 3.03
C VAL A 223 5.03 -10.68 4.17
N GLU A 224 6.12 -11.22 4.69
CA GLU A 224 6.92 -10.60 5.74
C GLU A 224 8.15 -9.92 5.14
N THR A 225 8.32 -8.64 5.39
CA THR A 225 9.53 -7.90 5.03
C THR A 225 10.62 -8.16 6.07
N THR A 226 11.69 -8.81 5.65
CA THR A 226 12.83 -9.19 6.51
C THR A 226 13.91 -8.12 6.55
N SER A 227 14.10 -7.35 5.46
CA SER A 227 15.02 -6.22 5.44
C SER A 227 14.58 -5.15 4.44
N ILE A 228 14.90 -3.89 4.76
CA ILE A 228 14.79 -2.74 3.86
C ILE A 228 16.10 -1.99 3.92
N GLU A 229 16.65 -1.67 2.76
CA GLU A 229 17.82 -0.82 2.59
C GLU A 229 17.43 0.40 1.75
N ILE A 230 17.68 1.60 2.29
CA ILE A 230 17.33 2.88 1.64
C ILE A 230 18.58 3.46 1.00
N ASN A 231 18.44 3.93 -0.24
CA ASN A 231 19.49 4.52 -1.05
C ASN A 231 20.74 3.63 -1.26
N PRO A 232 20.61 2.28 -1.44
CA PRO A 232 21.73 1.49 -1.88
C PRO A 232 22.21 1.95 -3.24
N ASN A 233 23.50 1.80 -3.50
CA ASN A 233 24.05 2.05 -4.85
C ASN A 233 23.63 0.90 -5.79
N LEU A 234 22.66 1.16 -6.66
CA LEU A 234 22.17 0.20 -7.66
C LEU A 234 22.67 0.60 -9.04
N ASP A 235 23.42 -0.31 -9.69
CA ASP A 235 23.84 -0.13 -11.07
C ASP A 235 22.64 -0.28 -12.01
N ALA A 236 22.50 0.62 -12.99
CA ALA A 236 21.44 0.59 -13.98
C ALA A 236 21.43 -0.72 -14.81
N SER A 237 22.60 -1.35 -15.00
CA SER A 237 22.70 -2.64 -15.69
C SER A 237 21.91 -3.77 -15.00
N LEU A 238 21.63 -3.62 -13.70
CA LEU A 238 20.79 -4.58 -12.95
C LEU A 238 19.40 -4.75 -13.57
N PHE A 239 18.89 -3.71 -14.22
CA PHE A 239 17.56 -3.68 -14.82
C PHE A 239 17.58 -3.99 -16.33
N ALA A 240 18.74 -3.97 -16.95
CA ALA A 240 18.88 -4.27 -18.37
C ALA A 240 18.56 -5.74 -18.66
N LYS A 241 17.87 -5.99 -19.77
CA LYS A 241 17.68 -7.35 -20.29
C LYS A 241 19.05 -7.93 -20.68
N PRO A 242 19.42 -9.12 -20.17
CA PRO A 242 20.68 -9.76 -20.57
C PRO A 242 20.76 -9.92 -22.09
N LYS A 243 21.91 -9.61 -22.67
CA LYS A 243 22.20 -9.92 -24.08
C LYS A 243 22.43 -11.43 -24.19
N LYS A 244 21.87 -12.03 -25.23
CA LYS A 244 22.19 -13.41 -25.59
C LYS A 244 23.64 -13.56 -25.97
#